data_611f9725aba72a8f1a677adbf406a253
#
_entry.id   611f9725aba72a8f1a677adbf406a253
#
_cell.length_a   1.000
_cell.length_b   1.000
_cell.length_c   1.000
_cell.angle_alpha   90.00
_cell.angle_beta   90.00
_cell.angle_gamma   90.00
#
_symmetry.space_group_name_H-M   'P 1'
#
loop_
_entity.id
_entity.type
_entity.pdbx_description
1 polymer ?
#
loop_
_entity_poly.entity_id
_entity_poly.type
_entity_poly.pdbx_seq_one_letter_code
_entity_poly.pdbx_strand_id
1 'polypeptide(L)'
;DAVSRLIYWMGNEYRGVNDFNLNFLKKMNFGLHELHPTAMLIAEDSTSYPGCTKPVDQGGLGFDYKWDLGWMNDTLDYFMKQSGERVSVAERLTFSMFYFYNERHLLPLSHDEVVHGKKTVIDKIFGNYEMKFPQCRALYMYMAVHPGKMLNFMGNEIAMIREWDETKQLDYFLLQYPLHDSFHHYIMDLNKVYLDTPALYEKDYDPEGFKWIAINDMQNNVYGIRRNGKQ
;
A
#
# COMPACT_ATOMS: atom_id res chain seq x y z
N ASP A 1 10.39 4.44 -9.79
CA ASP A 1 10.27 3.02 -10.12
C ASP A 1 11.60 2.30 -9.99
N ALA A 2 11.56 1.02 -9.61
CA ALA A 2 12.69 0.09 -9.67
C ALA A 2 13.98 0.55 -8.97
N VAL A 3 13.89 1.24 -7.84
CA VAL A 3 15.05 1.69 -7.04
C VAL A 3 15.94 0.51 -6.63
N SER A 4 15.35 -0.67 -6.43
CA SER A 4 16.07 -1.92 -6.18
C SER A 4 17.17 -2.23 -7.21
N ARG A 5 16.96 -1.89 -8.48
CA ARG A 5 17.97 -2.06 -9.54
C ARG A 5 19.18 -1.13 -9.41
N LEU A 6 19.04 -0.05 -8.66
CA LEU A 6 20.12 0.88 -8.34
C LEU A 6 20.85 0.46 -7.06
N ILE A 7 20.13 -0.08 -6.07
CA ILE A 7 20.70 -0.49 -4.79
C ILE A 7 21.70 -1.65 -4.96
N TYR A 8 21.34 -2.65 -5.76
CA TYR A 8 22.13 -3.86 -5.94
C TYR A 8 22.67 -3.99 -7.36
N TRP A 9 23.86 -4.59 -7.50
CA TRP A 9 24.44 -4.89 -8.80
C TRP A 9 23.46 -5.72 -9.65
N MET A 10 23.05 -5.17 -10.81
CA MET A 10 22.07 -5.77 -11.72
C MET A 10 20.69 -6.09 -11.07
N GLY A 11 20.33 -5.36 -10.01
CA GLY A 11 19.09 -5.57 -9.28
C GLY A 11 19.02 -6.88 -8.51
N ASN A 12 20.15 -7.49 -8.18
CA ASN A 12 20.23 -8.78 -7.52
C ASN A 12 20.97 -8.68 -6.18
N GLU A 13 20.28 -8.91 -5.06
CA GLU A 13 20.84 -8.85 -3.70
C GLU A 13 22.05 -9.76 -3.50
N TYR A 14 22.06 -10.95 -4.13
CA TYR A 14 23.20 -11.88 -4.06
C TYR A 14 24.48 -11.36 -4.71
N ARG A 15 24.39 -10.33 -5.54
CA ARG A 15 25.55 -9.69 -6.17
C ARG A 15 26.16 -8.56 -5.34
N GLY A 16 25.52 -8.27 -4.21
CA GLY A 16 25.96 -7.24 -3.27
C GLY A 16 25.52 -5.83 -3.68
N VAL A 17 25.73 -4.93 -2.77
CA VAL A 17 25.33 -3.52 -2.86
C VAL A 17 26.20 -2.78 -3.88
N ASN A 18 25.57 -1.88 -4.66
CA ASN A 18 26.24 -1.00 -5.60
C ASN A 18 26.52 0.37 -4.95
N ASP A 19 27.65 0.54 -4.34
CA ASP A 19 28.02 1.78 -3.63
C ASP A 19 28.03 3.02 -4.52
N PHE A 20 28.35 2.90 -5.81
CA PHE A 20 28.29 4.02 -6.75
C PHE A 20 26.86 4.53 -6.92
N ASN A 21 25.92 3.61 -7.12
CA ASN A 21 24.51 3.96 -7.26
C ASN A 21 23.90 4.45 -5.94
N LEU A 22 24.29 3.88 -4.79
CA LEU A 22 23.86 4.39 -3.49
C LEU A 22 24.31 5.84 -3.28
N ASN A 23 25.57 6.14 -3.61
CA ASN A 23 26.11 7.51 -3.53
C ASN A 23 25.38 8.45 -4.50
N PHE A 24 25.03 7.97 -5.68
CA PHE A 24 24.20 8.73 -6.62
C PHE A 24 22.81 9.02 -6.03
N LEU A 25 22.09 8.01 -5.51
CA LEU A 25 20.78 8.19 -4.89
C LEU A 25 20.81 9.18 -3.73
N LYS A 26 21.79 9.07 -2.83
CA LYS A 26 21.98 10.01 -1.71
C LYS A 26 22.17 11.44 -2.18
N LYS A 27 23.05 11.66 -3.16
CA LYS A 27 23.30 13.00 -3.71
C LYS A 27 22.08 13.55 -4.44
N MET A 28 21.38 12.70 -5.21
CA MET A 28 20.19 13.07 -5.94
C MET A 28 19.08 13.50 -4.96
N ASN A 29 18.77 12.67 -3.97
CA ASN A 29 17.70 12.95 -3.02
C ASN A 29 18.02 14.18 -2.16
N PHE A 30 19.26 14.32 -1.69
CA PHE A 30 19.70 15.51 -0.98
C PHE A 30 19.54 16.77 -1.84
N GLY A 31 20.05 16.75 -3.08
CA GLY A 31 19.95 17.90 -3.99
C GLY A 31 18.50 18.25 -4.38
N LEU A 32 17.65 17.24 -4.54
CA LEU A 32 16.23 17.47 -4.84
C LEU A 32 15.50 18.12 -3.66
N HIS A 33 15.75 17.71 -2.42
CA HIS A 33 15.18 18.35 -1.23
C HIS A 33 15.67 19.79 -1.04
N GLU A 34 16.96 20.07 -1.35
CA GLU A 34 17.51 21.44 -1.31
C GLU A 34 16.86 22.35 -2.36
N LEU A 35 16.67 21.85 -3.58
CA LEU A 35 16.10 22.64 -4.68
C LEU A 35 14.57 22.71 -4.62
N HIS A 36 13.93 21.66 -4.11
CA HIS A 36 12.48 21.51 -4.07
C HIS A 36 12.03 20.98 -2.70
N PRO A 37 12.08 21.79 -1.63
CA PRO A 37 11.83 21.33 -0.26
C PRO A 37 10.38 20.84 0.00
N THR A 38 9.47 21.09 -0.91
CA THR A 38 8.07 20.60 -0.86
C THR A 38 7.86 19.33 -1.69
N ALA A 39 8.89 18.87 -2.42
CA ALA A 39 8.79 17.62 -3.17
C ALA A 39 8.80 16.41 -2.23
N MET A 40 8.02 15.41 -2.59
CA MET A 40 7.97 14.13 -1.88
C MET A 40 8.67 13.07 -2.74
N LEU A 41 9.72 12.47 -2.21
CA LEU A 41 10.49 11.43 -2.90
C LEU A 41 10.08 10.06 -2.37
N ILE A 42 9.54 9.24 -3.25
CA ILE A 42 8.99 7.92 -2.89
C ILE A 42 9.76 6.84 -3.63
N ALA A 43 10.29 5.87 -2.89
CA ALA A 43 10.98 4.74 -3.45
C ALA A 43 10.04 3.57 -3.73
N GLU A 44 10.07 3.07 -4.96
CA GLU A 44 9.62 1.72 -5.26
C GLU A 44 10.84 0.79 -5.13
N ASP A 45 10.89 0.09 -4.01
CA ASP A 45 11.96 -0.86 -3.70
C ASP A 45 11.40 -2.10 -3.01
N SER A 46 11.59 -3.25 -3.64
CA SER A 46 11.14 -4.57 -3.15
C SER A 46 12.19 -5.29 -2.29
N THR A 47 13.36 -4.65 -2.08
CA THR A 47 14.46 -5.30 -1.37
C THR A 47 14.42 -5.05 0.14
N SER A 48 15.20 -5.84 0.87
CA SER A 48 15.41 -5.69 2.31
C SER A 48 16.46 -4.64 2.67
N TYR A 49 16.95 -3.84 1.71
CA TYR A 49 17.98 -2.82 1.97
C TYR A 49 17.51 -1.83 3.04
N PRO A 50 18.25 -1.68 4.16
CA PRO A 50 17.82 -0.86 5.28
C PRO A 50 18.11 0.63 5.07
N GLY A 51 17.26 1.49 5.63
CA GLY A 51 17.47 2.93 5.66
C GLY A 51 17.15 3.62 4.33
N CYS A 52 16.29 3.05 3.51
CA CYS A 52 15.79 3.70 2.30
C CYS A 52 15.15 5.05 2.62
N THR A 53 14.35 5.13 3.69
CA THR A 53 13.67 6.35 4.15
C THR A 53 14.38 7.09 5.28
N LYS A 54 15.57 6.64 5.66
CA LYS A 54 16.39 7.32 6.65
C LYS A 54 17.06 8.55 6.02
N PRO A 55 17.16 9.69 6.73
CA PRO A 55 17.87 10.88 6.23
C PRO A 55 19.32 10.59 5.78
N VAL A 56 19.80 11.33 4.79
CA VAL A 56 21.15 11.14 4.21
C VAL A 56 22.24 11.41 5.24
N ASP A 57 22.10 12.44 6.06
CA ASP A 57 23.01 12.80 7.15
C ASP A 57 23.10 11.73 8.25
N GLN A 58 22.10 10.86 8.34
CA GLN A 58 22.06 9.71 9.22
C GLN A 58 22.47 8.39 8.53
N GLY A 59 22.98 8.49 7.30
CA GLY A 59 23.49 7.35 6.52
C GLY A 59 22.45 6.67 5.62
N GLY A 60 21.20 7.13 5.61
CA GLY A 60 20.15 6.61 4.74
C GLY A 60 20.20 7.08 3.30
N LEU A 61 19.21 6.68 2.48
CA LEU A 61 19.10 7.11 1.09
C LEU A 61 18.34 8.42 0.91
N GLY A 62 17.57 8.87 1.92
CA GLY A 62 16.87 10.16 1.92
C GLY A 62 15.56 10.19 1.13
N PHE A 63 14.91 9.05 0.90
CA PHE A 63 13.53 9.05 0.43
C PHE A 63 12.58 9.40 1.57
N ASP A 64 11.47 10.05 1.26
CA ASP A 64 10.43 10.36 2.24
C ASP A 64 9.61 9.14 2.60
N TYR A 65 9.33 8.29 1.60
CA TYR A 65 8.56 7.05 1.75
C TYR A 65 9.10 5.92 0.87
N LYS A 66 8.75 4.70 1.26
CA LYS A 66 8.99 3.48 0.50
C LYS A 66 7.67 2.73 0.31
N TRP A 67 7.42 2.18 -0.88
CA TRP A 67 6.27 1.30 -1.10
C TRP A 67 6.39 0.02 -0.27
N ASP A 68 5.33 -0.34 0.43
CA ASP A 68 5.21 -1.63 1.11
C ASP A 68 4.67 -2.68 0.14
N LEU A 69 5.55 -3.20 -0.71
CA LEU A 69 5.18 -4.24 -1.67
C LEU A 69 4.85 -5.58 -0.98
N GLY A 70 5.40 -5.82 0.21
CA GLY A 70 5.05 -6.97 1.05
C GLY A 70 3.60 -6.91 1.50
N TRP A 71 3.18 -5.79 2.11
CA TRP A 71 1.79 -5.56 2.49
C TRP A 71 0.84 -5.70 1.30
N MET A 72 1.20 -5.13 0.15
CA MET A 72 0.38 -5.17 -1.07
C MET A 72 0.16 -6.61 -1.53
N ASN A 73 1.24 -7.39 -1.70
CA ASN A 73 1.16 -8.77 -2.15
C ASN A 73 0.36 -9.64 -1.17
N ASP A 74 0.63 -9.53 0.12
CA ASP A 74 -0.01 -10.31 1.16
C ASP A 74 -1.51 -9.98 1.28
N THR A 75 -1.85 -8.69 1.20
CA THR A 75 -3.25 -8.24 1.24
C THR A 75 -4.03 -8.74 0.03
N LEU A 76 -3.49 -8.58 -1.18
CA LEU A 76 -4.16 -9.06 -2.39
C LEU A 76 -4.32 -10.59 -2.38
N ASP A 77 -3.29 -11.35 -1.97
CA ASP A 77 -3.38 -12.81 -1.90
C ASP A 77 -4.45 -13.27 -0.90
N TYR A 78 -4.57 -12.59 0.25
CA TYR A 78 -5.65 -12.85 1.21
C TYR A 78 -7.05 -12.66 0.59
N PHE A 79 -7.28 -11.56 -0.11
CA PHE A 79 -8.59 -11.25 -0.70
C PHE A 79 -8.89 -12.05 -1.97
N MET A 80 -7.88 -12.62 -2.63
CA MET A 80 -8.05 -13.57 -3.73
C MET A 80 -8.58 -14.93 -3.27
N LYS A 81 -8.43 -15.30 -2.00
CA LYS A 81 -8.93 -16.57 -1.45
C LYS A 81 -10.42 -16.52 -1.17
N GLN A 82 -11.07 -17.67 -1.34
CA GLN A 82 -12.43 -17.88 -0.83
C GLN A 82 -12.46 -17.68 0.70
N SER A 83 -13.54 -17.11 1.24
CA SER A 83 -13.58 -16.73 2.66
C SER A 83 -13.29 -17.91 3.62
N GLY A 84 -13.76 -19.12 3.31
CA GLY A 84 -13.46 -20.32 4.10
C GLY A 84 -12.01 -20.82 4.02
N GLU A 85 -11.25 -20.38 3.01
CA GLU A 85 -9.83 -20.74 2.83
C GLU A 85 -8.88 -19.69 3.41
N ARG A 86 -9.38 -18.50 3.76
CA ARG A 86 -8.55 -17.39 4.26
C ARG A 86 -7.84 -17.71 5.55
N VAL A 87 -8.37 -18.62 6.35
CA VAL A 87 -7.69 -19.09 7.57
C VAL A 87 -6.29 -19.64 7.28
N SER A 88 -6.06 -20.26 6.12
CA SER A 88 -4.77 -20.81 5.73
C SER A 88 -3.71 -19.75 5.36
N VAL A 89 -4.13 -18.51 5.18
CA VAL A 89 -3.27 -17.36 4.83
C VAL A 89 -3.53 -16.16 5.75
N ALA A 90 -4.12 -16.41 6.92
CA ALA A 90 -4.58 -15.37 7.83
C ALA A 90 -3.44 -14.48 8.36
N GLU A 91 -2.25 -15.08 8.55
CA GLU A 91 -1.05 -14.33 8.97
C GLU A 91 -0.60 -13.26 7.98
N ARG A 92 -0.97 -13.36 6.70
CA ARG A 92 -0.62 -12.36 5.68
C ARG A 92 -1.13 -10.96 6.02
N LEU A 93 -2.33 -10.85 6.61
CA LEU A 93 -2.83 -9.54 7.05
C LEU A 93 -2.09 -8.97 8.26
N THR A 94 -1.36 -9.79 9.01
CA THR A 94 -0.64 -9.35 10.22
C THR A 94 0.85 -9.24 10.02
N PHE A 95 1.40 -9.87 8.98
CA PHE A 95 2.84 -10.02 8.78
C PHE A 95 3.57 -8.70 8.56
N SER A 96 2.99 -7.76 7.83
CA SER A 96 3.59 -6.44 7.56
C SER A 96 4.03 -5.74 8.85
N MET A 97 3.29 -5.90 9.95
CA MET A 97 3.60 -5.24 11.22
C MET A 97 4.90 -5.71 11.89
N PHE A 98 5.50 -6.84 11.46
CA PHE A 98 6.80 -7.29 11.96
C PHE A 98 7.96 -6.42 11.44
N TYR A 99 7.80 -5.78 10.28
CA TYR A 99 8.85 -4.97 9.67
C TYR A 99 8.43 -3.51 9.41
N PHE A 100 7.15 -3.19 9.53
CA PHE A 100 6.57 -1.92 9.10
C PHE A 100 7.34 -0.68 9.63
N TYR A 101 7.79 -0.73 10.87
CA TYR A 101 8.47 0.40 11.50
C TYR A 101 9.96 0.52 11.15
N ASN A 102 10.49 -0.36 10.30
CA ASN A 102 11.89 -0.25 9.83
C ASN A 102 12.07 0.87 8.80
N GLU A 103 11.00 1.23 8.10
CA GLU A 103 10.96 2.28 7.07
C GLU A 103 9.67 3.10 7.18
N ARG A 104 9.61 4.23 6.50
CA ARG A 104 8.36 5.00 6.37
C ARG A 104 7.58 4.47 5.17
N HIS A 105 6.85 3.40 5.39
CA HIS A 105 6.08 2.74 4.35
C HIS A 105 4.82 3.51 3.95
N LEU A 106 4.47 3.44 2.65
CA LEU A 106 3.12 3.69 2.16
C LEU A 106 2.55 2.42 1.54
N LEU A 107 1.24 2.31 1.55
CA LEU A 107 0.48 1.13 1.16
C LEU A 107 0.05 1.26 -0.30
N PRO A 108 0.74 0.60 -1.27
CA PRO A 108 0.46 0.80 -2.67
C PRO A 108 -0.64 -0.13 -3.18
N LEU A 109 -1.66 0.45 -3.80
CA LEU A 109 -2.47 -0.18 -4.85
C LEU A 109 -2.22 0.63 -6.11
N SER A 110 -1.07 0.41 -6.73
CA SER A 110 -0.49 1.23 -7.78
C SER A 110 -0.98 0.86 -9.18
N HIS A 111 -0.44 1.52 -10.20
CA HIS A 111 -0.68 1.16 -11.59
C HIS A 111 -0.21 -0.26 -11.92
N ASP A 112 0.87 -0.72 -11.31
CA ASP A 112 1.45 -2.04 -11.58
C ASP A 112 0.51 -3.19 -11.22
N GLU A 113 -0.41 -3.00 -10.27
CA GLU A 113 -1.37 -4.03 -9.89
C GLU A 113 -2.56 -4.13 -10.85
N VAL A 114 -2.72 -3.17 -11.78
CA VAL A 114 -3.91 -3.08 -12.63
C VAL A 114 -3.60 -3.06 -14.13
N VAL A 115 -2.45 -3.58 -14.53
CA VAL A 115 -1.96 -3.62 -15.92
C VAL A 115 -1.42 -5.00 -16.30
N HIS A 116 -1.16 -5.21 -17.58
CA HIS A 116 -0.40 -6.34 -18.14
C HIS A 116 -0.99 -7.73 -17.82
N GLY A 117 -2.31 -7.87 -17.82
CA GLY A 117 -2.98 -9.14 -17.57
C GLY A 117 -3.05 -9.52 -16.07
N LYS A 118 -2.69 -8.61 -15.17
CA LYS A 118 -2.75 -8.84 -13.72
C LYS A 118 -4.16 -8.71 -13.15
N LYS A 119 -5.16 -8.29 -13.93
CA LYS A 119 -6.52 -7.91 -13.52
C LYS A 119 -6.55 -6.62 -12.70
N THR A 120 -7.72 -6.02 -12.54
CA THR A 120 -7.91 -4.86 -11.63
C THR A 120 -8.03 -5.30 -10.18
N VAL A 121 -7.96 -4.35 -9.23
CA VAL A 121 -8.06 -4.67 -7.80
C VAL A 121 -9.36 -5.43 -7.49
N ILE A 122 -10.52 -4.96 -7.98
CA ILE A 122 -11.77 -5.65 -7.75
C ILE A 122 -11.83 -7.01 -8.47
N ASP A 123 -11.21 -7.13 -9.62
CA ASP A 123 -11.23 -8.39 -10.39
C ASP A 123 -10.38 -9.50 -9.77
N LYS A 124 -9.35 -9.13 -9.01
CA LYS A 124 -8.55 -10.08 -8.22
C LYS A 124 -9.34 -10.69 -7.07
N ILE A 125 -10.32 -9.97 -6.52
CA ILE A 125 -11.11 -10.42 -5.36
C ILE A 125 -11.94 -11.65 -5.73
N PHE A 126 -11.96 -12.65 -4.84
CA PHE A 126 -12.70 -13.88 -5.03
C PHE A 126 -14.22 -13.64 -5.13
N GLY A 127 -14.86 -14.40 -6.01
CA GLY A 127 -16.31 -14.48 -6.12
C GLY A 127 -16.88 -13.92 -7.43
N ASN A 128 -18.21 -13.96 -7.54
CA ASN A 128 -18.94 -13.35 -8.63
C ASN A 128 -18.97 -11.82 -8.49
N TYR A 129 -19.51 -11.14 -9.50
CA TYR A 129 -19.56 -9.68 -9.56
C TYR A 129 -20.11 -9.05 -8.26
N GLU A 130 -21.22 -9.51 -7.75
CA GLU A 130 -21.87 -8.94 -6.56
C GLU A 130 -21.08 -9.20 -5.28
N MET A 131 -20.45 -10.38 -5.15
CA MET A 131 -19.67 -10.78 -3.99
C MET A 131 -18.36 -10.00 -3.84
N LYS A 132 -17.82 -9.44 -4.93
CA LYS A 132 -16.56 -8.72 -4.93
C LYS A 132 -16.65 -7.38 -4.19
N PHE A 133 -17.74 -6.64 -4.33
CA PHE A 133 -17.87 -5.29 -3.77
C PHE A 133 -17.81 -5.23 -2.24
N PRO A 134 -18.53 -6.05 -1.46
CA PRO A 134 -18.36 -6.04 0.00
C PRO A 134 -16.95 -6.41 0.45
N GLN A 135 -16.28 -7.32 -0.25
CA GLN A 135 -14.90 -7.68 0.07
C GLN A 135 -13.92 -6.57 -0.32
N CYS A 136 -14.16 -5.89 -1.44
CA CYS A 136 -13.38 -4.71 -1.84
C CYS A 136 -13.50 -3.59 -0.80
N ARG A 137 -14.72 -3.35 -0.26
CA ARG A 137 -14.89 -2.42 0.88
C ARG A 137 -14.08 -2.83 2.10
N ALA A 138 -14.04 -4.12 2.42
CA ALA A 138 -13.23 -4.63 3.54
C ALA A 138 -11.72 -4.43 3.31
N LEU A 139 -11.24 -4.61 2.06
CA LEU A 139 -9.86 -4.35 1.68
C LEU A 139 -9.49 -2.87 1.91
N TYR A 140 -10.32 -1.95 1.42
CA TYR A 140 -10.06 -0.51 1.59
C TYR A 140 -10.20 -0.05 3.05
N MET A 141 -11.13 -0.64 3.82
CA MET A 141 -11.19 -0.41 5.27
C MET A 141 -9.90 -0.86 5.94
N TYR A 142 -9.39 -2.06 5.61
CA TYR A 142 -8.12 -2.56 6.15
C TYR A 142 -6.97 -1.61 5.78
N MET A 143 -6.88 -1.16 4.53
CA MET A 143 -5.89 -0.20 4.08
C MET A 143 -5.96 1.12 4.89
N ALA A 144 -7.16 1.63 5.16
CA ALA A 144 -7.36 2.89 5.89
C ALA A 144 -7.01 2.79 7.39
N VAL A 145 -7.19 1.61 8.01
CA VAL A 145 -6.89 1.41 9.43
C VAL A 145 -5.49 0.86 9.70
N HIS A 146 -4.81 0.30 8.70
CA HIS A 146 -3.40 -0.07 8.78
C HIS A 146 -2.52 1.19 8.87
N PRO A 147 -1.43 1.21 9.66
CA PRO A 147 -0.51 2.34 9.62
C PRO A 147 0.15 2.48 8.25
N GLY A 148 0.49 3.73 7.88
CA GLY A 148 1.09 4.07 6.60
C GLY A 148 0.18 4.92 5.72
N LYS A 149 0.77 5.58 4.74
CA LYS A 149 0.02 6.43 3.80
C LYS A 149 -0.57 5.60 2.68
N MET A 150 -1.83 5.86 2.37
CA MET A 150 -2.53 5.16 1.28
C MET A 150 -2.08 5.70 -0.08
N LEU A 151 -1.72 4.81 -1.00
CA LEU A 151 -1.55 5.11 -2.41
C LEU A 151 -2.57 4.30 -3.20
N ASN A 152 -3.58 4.98 -3.72
CA ASN A 152 -4.63 4.37 -4.53
C ASN A 152 -4.57 4.91 -5.95
N PHE A 153 -4.36 4.04 -6.93
CA PHE A 153 -4.27 4.45 -8.33
C PHE A 153 -5.64 4.75 -8.91
N MET A 154 -5.70 5.71 -9.84
CA MET A 154 -6.93 6.16 -10.50
C MET A 154 -7.72 5.01 -11.13
N GLY A 155 -9.04 5.04 -10.98
CA GLY A 155 -9.98 4.00 -11.44
C GLY A 155 -10.27 2.94 -10.38
N ASN A 156 -9.41 2.74 -9.40
CA ASN A 156 -9.68 1.82 -8.30
C ASN A 156 -10.87 2.29 -7.44
N GLU A 157 -11.03 3.61 -7.28
CA GLU A 157 -12.12 4.25 -6.49
C GLU A 157 -13.52 4.05 -7.07
N ILE A 158 -13.61 3.69 -8.35
CA ILE A 158 -14.87 3.34 -9.03
C ILE A 158 -14.97 1.82 -9.29
N ALA A 159 -14.05 1.04 -8.72
CA ALA A 159 -13.96 -0.41 -8.94
C ALA A 159 -13.87 -0.77 -10.42
N MET A 160 -12.99 -0.11 -11.17
CA MET A 160 -12.84 -0.31 -12.60
C MET A 160 -12.52 -1.78 -12.92
N ILE A 161 -13.22 -2.35 -13.91
CA ILE A 161 -13.08 -3.77 -14.29
C ILE A 161 -12.05 -3.94 -15.40
N ARG A 162 -11.92 -2.96 -16.29
CA ARG A 162 -10.90 -2.95 -17.32
C ARG A 162 -9.56 -2.51 -16.72
N GLU A 163 -8.50 -3.22 -17.04
CA GLU A 163 -7.14 -2.81 -16.70
C GLU A 163 -6.85 -1.40 -17.23
N TRP A 164 -6.01 -0.67 -16.49
CA TRP A 164 -5.60 0.66 -16.90
C TRP A 164 -4.85 0.63 -18.24
N ASP A 165 -5.16 1.61 -19.07
CA ASP A 165 -4.61 1.79 -20.40
C ASP A 165 -4.42 3.31 -20.60
N GLU A 166 -3.18 3.77 -20.74
CA GLU A 166 -2.83 5.18 -20.85
C GLU A 166 -3.40 5.86 -22.09
N THR A 167 -3.86 5.07 -23.07
CA THR A 167 -4.47 5.57 -24.30
C THR A 167 -5.97 5.77 -24.17
N LYS A 168 -6.59 5.39 -23.05
CA LYS A 168 -8.04 5.41 -22.85
C LYS A 168 -8.43 6.22 -21.61
N GLN A 169 -9.60 6.80 -21.69
CA GLN A 169 -10.24 7.42 -20.53
C GLN A 169 -10.62 6.37 -19.50
N LEU A 170 -10.68 6.76 -18.22
CA LEU A 170 -11.23 5.94 -17.16
C LEU A 170 -12.71 5.68 -17.40
N ASP A 171 -13.16 4.49 -17.01
CA ASP A 171 -14.51 4.00 -17.28
C ASP A 171 -15.55 4.61 -16.32
N TYR A 172 -15.62 5.94 -16.18
CA TYR A 172 -16.59 6.64 -15.30
C TYR A 172 -18.05 6.33 -15.62
N PHE A 173 -18.35 5.79 -16.81
CA PHE A 173 -19.69 5.29 -17.14
C PHE A 173 -20.14 4.16 -16.18
N LEU A 174 -19.20 3.47 -15.50
CA LEU A 174 -19.51 2.45 -14.50
C LEU A 174 -20.34 3.00 -13.34
N LEU A 175 -20.25 4.29 -13.04
CA LEU A 175 -21.08 4.93 -12.00
C LEU A 175 -22.60 4.94 -12.32
N GLN A 176 -22.98 4.56 -13.53
CA GLN A 176 -24.40 4.31 -13.86
C GLN A 176 -24.93 2.99 -13.25
N TYR A 177 -24.03 2.10 -12.80
CA TYR A 177 -24.38 0.82 -12.19
C TYR A 177 -24.37 0.93 -10.66
N PRO A 178 -25.45 0.50 -9.98
CA PRO A 178 -25.62 0.73 -8.53
C PRO A 178 -24.47 0.25 -7.65
N LEU A 179 -23.82 -0.86 -7.99
CA LEU A 179 -22.73 -1.39 -7.18
C LEU A 179 -21.46 -0.54 -7.28
N HIS A 180 -21.12 -0.03 -8.47
CA HIS A 180 -19.99 0.87 -8.68
C HIS A 180 -20.23 2.23 -8.04
N ASP A 181 -21.43 2.79 -8.22
CA ASP A 181 -21.83 4.05 -7.59
C ASP A 181 -21.77 3.97 -6.07
N SER A 182 -22.39 2.93 -5.49
CA SER A 182 -22.36 2.67 -4.05
C SER A 182 -20.94 2.46 -3.53
N PHE A 183 -20.07 1.81 -4.30
CA PHE A 183 -18.67 1.63 -3.93
C PHE A 183 -17.92 2.95 -3.95
N HIS A 184 -18.12 3.77 -4.97
CA HIS A 184 -17.51 5.09 -5.08
C HIS A 184 -17.91 5.98 -3.88
N HIS A 185 -19.19 6.04 -3.55
CA HIS A 185 -19.66 6.76 -2.34
C HIS A 185 -19.00 6.22 -1.07
N TYR A 186 -18.88 4.88 -0.95
CA TYR A 186 -18.17 4.29 0.19
C TYR A 186 -16.70 4.78 0.27
N ILE A 187 -15.97 4.86 -0.84
CA ILE A 187 -14.58 5.37 -0.85
C ILE A 187 -14.54 6.86 -0.45
N MET A 188 -15.51 7.66 -0.91
CA MET A 188 -15.61 9.07 -0.50
C MET A 188 -15.84 9.19 1.01
N ASP A 189 -16.78 8.42 1.57
CA ASP A 189 -17.06 8.42 3.01
C ASP A 189 -15.88 7.90 3.84
N LEU A 190 -15.23 6.83 3.36
CA LEU A 190 -14.03 6.29 4.01
C LEU A 190 -12.90 7.32 4.06
N ASN A 191 -12.66 8.04 2.96
CA ASN A 191 -11.66 9.10 2.91
C ASN A 191 -12.00 10.25 3.87
N LYS A 192 -13.28 10.61 3.96
CA LYS A 192 -13.73 11.62 4.92
C LYS A 192 -13.50 11.17 6.36
N VAL A 193 -13.90 9.94 6.70
CA VAL A 193 -13.65 9.35 8.04
C VAL A 193 -12.16 9.32 8.35
N TYR A 194 -11.32 8.96 7.38
CA TYR A 194 -9.87 8.95 7.55
C TYR A 194 -9.33 10.35 7.89
N LEU A 195 -9.74 11.37 7.14
CA LEU A 195 -9.30 12.76 7.36
C LEU A 195 -9.83 13.34 8.68
N ASP A 196 -11.07 13.02 9.04
CA ASP A 196 -11.73 13.51 10.26
C ASP A 196 -11.26 12.74 11.52
N THR A 197 -10.46 11.68 11.37
CA THR A 197 -10.00 10.82 12.47
C THR A 197 -8.47 10.83 12.59
N PRO A 198 -7.86 11.84 13.27
CA PRO A 198 -6.41 11.98 13.37
C PRO A 198 -5.66 10.74 13.84
N ALA A 199 -6.29 9.92 14.69
CA ALA A 199 -5.73 8.65 15.15
C ALA A 199 -5.37 7.68 14.00
N LEU A 200 -5.96 7.82 12.82
CA LEU A 200 -5.67 6.97 11.66
C LEU A 200 -4.38 7.35 10.93
N TYR A 201 -3.79 8.54 11.20
CA TYR A 201 -2.61 8.99 10.45
C TYR A 201 -1.54 9.73 11.27
N GLU A 202 -1.86 10.26 12.46
CA GLU A 202 -0.91 11.09 13.22
C GLU A 202 0.31 10.30 13.73
N LYS A 203 0.10 9.03 14.06
CA LYS A 203 1.12 8.12 14.60
C LYS A 203 1.37 6.92 13.69
N ASP A 204 1.36 7.10 12.37
CA ASP A 204 1.57 6.01 11.43
C ASP A 204 2.92 5.31 11.62
N TYR A 205 3.96 6.09 11.93
CA TYR A 205 5.34 5.58 12.05
C TYR A 205 5.83 5.52 13.51
N ASP A 206 4.90 5.59 14.46
CA ASP A 206 5.13 5.40 15.90
C ASP A 206 4.45 4.07 16.31
N PRO A 207 5.20 3.09 16.87
CA PRO A 207 4.63 1.82 17.32
C PRO A 207 3.47 1.98 18.32
N GLU A 208 3.42 3.07 19.09
CA GLU A 208 2.30 3.37 19.98
C GLU A 208 1.00 3.73 19.23
N GLY A 209 1.10 4.08 17.95
CA GLY A 209 -0.04 4.44 17.10
C GLY A 209 -0.93 3.26 16.70
N PHE A 210 -0.45 2.01 16.89
CA PHE A 210 -1.13 0.81 16.41
C PHE A 210 -1.11 -0.31 17.44
N LYS A 211 -2.23 -1.05 17.54
CA LYS A 211 -2.29 -2.28 18.33
C LYS A 211 -3.31 -3.25 17.75
N TRP A 212 -2.90 -4.50 17.56
CA TRP A 212 -3.84 -5.61 17.39
C TRP A 212 -4.60 -5.83 18.71
N ILE A 213 -5.93 -5.87 18.66
CA ILE A 213 -6.78 -6.17 19.83
C ILE A 213 -7.54 -7.48 19.67
N ALA A 214 -7.72 -7.96 18.45
CA ALA A 214 -8.29 -9.28 18.19
C ALA A 214 -7.69 -9.84 16.88
N ILE A 215 -6.97 -10.96 17.01
CA ILE A 215 -6.42 -11.75 15.90
C ILE A 215 -6.70 -13.24 16.09
N ASN A 216 -7.55 -13.59 17.06
CA ASN A 216 -7.77 -14.98 17.46
C ASN A 216 -8.94 -15.65 16.72
N ASP A 217 -9.74 -14.87 16.00
CA ASP A 217 -10.90 -15.38 15.26
C ASP A 217 -10.68 -15.38 13.74
N MET A 218 -9.52 -15.90 13.34
CA MET A 218 -9.13 -16.00 11.93
C MET A 218 -10.05 -16.91 11.12
N GLN A 219 -10.71 -17.89 11.76
CA GLN A 219 -11.66 -18.75 11.08
C GLN A 219 -12.91 -18.00 10.58
N ASN A 220 -13.33 -16.98 11.32
CA ASN A 220 -14.44 -16.13 10.93
C ASN A 220 -13.97 -14.86 10.19
N ASN A 221 -12.68 -14.75 9.88
CA ASN A 221 -12.04 -13.59 9.24
C ASN A 221 -12.25 -12.28 10.03
N VAL A 222 -12.21 -12.35 11.37
CA VAL A 222 -12.38 -11.20 12.26
C VAL A 222 -11.04 -10.73 12.80
N TYR A 223 -10.74 -9.47 12.55
CA TYR A 223 -9.52 -8.81 13.01
C TYR A 223 -9.90 -7.50 13.71
N GLY A 224 -9.36 -7.28 14.90
CA GLY A 224 -9.57 -6.06 15.66
C GLY A 224 -8.29 -5.22 15.71
N ILE A 225 -8.41 -3.96 15.33
CA ILE A 225 -7.32 -2.99 15.31
C ILE A 225 -7.69 -1.80 16.21
N ARG A 226 -6.73 -1.30 16.96
CA ARG A 226 -6.82 0.00 17.64
C ARG A 226 -5.78 0.94 17.07
N ARG A 227 -6.23 2.15 16.69
CA ARG A 227 -5.36 3.26 16.32
C ARG A 227 -5.38 4.31 17.45
N ASN A 228 -4.22 4.84 17.78
CA ASN A 228 -4.07 5.89 18.78
C ASN A 228 -3.54 7.16 18.10
N GLY A 229 -4.16 8.31 18.38
CA GLY A 229 -3.67 9.63 17.98
C GLY A 229 -2.72 10.25 19.01
N LYS A 230 -2.29 11.47 18.75
CA LYS A 230 -1.64 12.33 19.74
C LYS A 230 -2.67 12.73 20.79
N GLN A 231 -2.22 12.84 22.04
CA GLN A 231 -3.05 13.39 23.13
C GLN A 231 -3.05 14.91 23.07
#